data_321e3c1519bdad63fa38138e3f77a3ba
#
_entry.id   321e3c1519bdad63fa38138e3f77a3ba
#
_cell.length_a   1.000
_cell.length_b   1.000
_cell.length_c   1.000
_cell.angle_alpha   90.00
_cell.angle_beta   90.00
_cell.angle_gamma   90.00
#
_symmetry.space_group_name_H-M   'P 1'
#
loop_
_entity.id
_entity.type
_entity.pdbx_description
1 polymer ?
#
loop_
_entity_poly.entity_id
_entity_poly.type
_entity_poly.pdbx_seq_one_letter_code
_entity_poly.pdbx_strand_id
1 'polypeptide(L)'
;MRTGIIVSILVFVGLIATGLTGNAGVFKSLVFVMGLGTGLAGAGMLSSIISFTTPIRAGMLMGVWGVANMVGHAVGNLLGGVLVDSVRLMTGNALLAYSSLFAMEAVMLGIALVLSTRLNLSATAAHTEETEVLAAVAAAD
;
A
#
# COMPACT_ATOMS: atom_id res chain seq x y z
N MET A 1 9.20 -0.14 -2.30
CA MET A 1 7.73 -0.15 -2.34
C MET A 1 7.13 -1.55 -2.52
N ARG A 2 7.41 -2.29 -3.60
CA ARG A 2 6.84 -3.64 -3.85
C ARG A 2 7.08 -4.64 -2.71
N THR A 3 8.30 -4.69 -2.19
CA THR A 3 8.67 -5.60 -1.09
C THR A 3 7.82 -5.37 0.16
N GLY A 4 7.59 -4.11 0.54
CA GLY A 4 6.73 -3.77 1.68
C GLY A 4 5.28 -4.23 1.49
N ILE A 5 4.71 -4.06 0.29
CA ILE A 5 3.35 -4.51 -0.02
C ILE A 5 3.24 -6.04 0.06
N ILE A 6 4.20 -6.76 -0.50
CA ILE A 6 4.22 -8.23 -0.46
C ILE A 6 4.31 -8.73 0.99
N VAL A 7 5.21 -8.15 1.78
CA VAL A 7 5.34 -8.47 3.21
C VAL A 7 4.02 -8.21 3.94
N SER A 8 3.36 -7.08 3.70
CA SER A 8 2.08 -6.76 4.32
C SER A 8 0.98 -7.77 3.96
N ILE A 9 0.88 -8.16 2.69
CA ILE A 9 -0.10 -9.19 2.25
C ILE A 9 0.15 -10.51 2.96
N LEU A 10 1.40 -10.98 3.02
CA LEU A 10 1.76 -12.23 3.70
C LEU A 10 1.42 -12.17 5.20
N VAL A 11 1.65 -11.01 5.83
CA VAL A 11 1.31 -10.82 7.24
C VAL A 11 -0.20 -10.83 7.46
N PHE A 12 -1.01 -10.19 6.61
CA PHE A 12 -2.47 -10.24 6.76
C PHE A 12 -3.02 -11.66 6.61
N VAL A 13 -2.52 -12.44 5.66
CA VAL A 13 -2.86 -13.86 5.53
C VAL A 13 -2.45 -14.64 6.79
N GLY A 14 -1.26 -14.37 7.32
CA GLY A 14 -0.77 -14.94 8.58
C GLY A 14 -1.64 -14.57 9.78
N LEU A 15 -2.10 -13.33 9.89
CA LEU A 15 -3.00 -12.86 10.95
C LEU A 15 -4.35 -13.58 10.92
N ILE A 16 -4.91 -13.82 9.74
CA ILE A 16 -6.13 -14.62 9.59
C ILE A 16 -5.89 -16.05 10.10
N ALA A 17 -4.79 -16.68 9.69
CA ALA A 17 -4.44 -18.03 10.11
C ALA A 17 -4.21 -18.14 11.64
N THR A 18 -3.54 -17.15 12.24
CA THR A 18 -3.32 -17.14 13.71
C THR A 18 -4.58 -16.84 14.50
N GLY A 19 -5.50 -16.08 13.94
CA GLY A 19 -6.84 -15.91 14.51
C GLY A 19 -7.56 -17.23 14.70
N LEU A 20 -7.42 -18.15 13.75
CA LEU A 20 -8.02 -19.50 13.83
C LEU A 20 -7.31 -20.41 14.84
N THR A 21 -6.01 -20.25 15.05
CA THR A 21 -5.20 -21.09 15.94
C THR A 21 -5.15 -20.57 17.39
N GLY A 22 -5.55 -19.33 17.63
CA GLY A 22 -5.59 -18.71 18.97
C GLY A 22 -4.21 -18.46 19.60
N ASN A 23 -3.12 -18.52 18.82
CA ASN A 23 -1.76 -18.35 19.34
C ASN A 23 -1.36 -16.87 19.45
N ALA A 24 -1.49 -16.29 20.64
CA ALA A 24 -1.19 -14.89 20.92
C ALA A 24 0.28 -14.50 20.68
N GLY A 25 1.22 -15.43 20.84
CA GLY A 25 2.65 -15.18 20.59
C GLY A 25 2.93 -14.92 19.11
N VAL A 26 2.44 -15.78 18.26
CA VAL A 26 2.58 -15.65 16.80
C VAL A 26 1.85 -14.41 16.30
N PHE A 27 0.67 -14.12 16.85
CA PHE A 27 -0.08 -12.90 16.52
C PHE A 27 0.74 -11.62 16.77
N LYS A 28 1.36 -11.50 17.96
CA LYS A 28 2.21 -10.33 18.30
C LYS A 28 3.40 -10.19 17.36
N SER A 29 4.05 -11.29 17.00
CA SER A 29 5.17 -11.28 16.07
C SER A 29 4.75 -10.83 14.67
N LEU A 30 3.59 -11.28 14.19
CA LEU A 30 3.05 -10.86 12.91
C LEU A 30 2.66 -9.37 12.89
N VAL A 31 2.08 -8.85 13.97
CA VAL A 31 1.78 -7.41 14.09
C VAL A 31 3.06 -6.58 14.03
N PHE A 32 4.14 -7.03 14.65
CA PHE A 32 5.44 -6.36 14.57
C PHE A 32 5.99 -6.36 13.12
N VAL A 33 5.95 -7.51 12.43
CA VAL A 33 6.37 -7.62 11.02
C VAL A 33 5.49 -6.76 10.11
N MET A 34 4.19 -6.67 10.41
CA MET A 34 3.26 -5.77 9.71
C MET A 34 3.71 -4.30 9.82
N GLY A 35 4.08 -3.87 11.03
CA GLY A 35 4.59 -2.52 11.24
C GLY A 35 5.85 -2.22 10.42
N LEU A 36 6.77 -3.18 10.33
CA LEU A 36 7.95 -3.06 9.46
C LEU A 36 7.56 -3.00 7.98
N GLY A 37 6.65 -3.86 7.53
CA GLY A 37 6.18 -3.91 6.14
C GLY A 37 5.51 -2.61 5.69
N THR A 38 4.59 -2.09 6.50
CA THR A 38 3.90 -0.82 6.25
C THR A 38 4.84 0.37 6.32
N GLY A 39 5.79 0.37 7.26
CA GLY A 39 6.84 1.38 7.36
C GLY A 39 7.73 1.43 6.11
N LEU A 40 8.18 0.28 5.61
CA LEU A 40 8.96 0.17 4.38
C LEU A 40 8.17 0.62 3.14
N ALA A 41 6.88 0.25 3.08
CA ALA A 41 6.02 0.70 1.98
C ALA A 41 5.84 2.22 1.98
N GLY A 42 5.60 2.82 3.16
CA GLY A 42 5.47 4.26 3.34
C GLY A 42 6.75 5.03 2.98
N ALA A 43 7.90 4.56 3.47
CA ALA A 43 9.20 5.15 3.13
C ALA A 43 9.50 5.05 1.63
N GLY A 44 9.20 3.90 1.00
CA GLY A 44 9.37 3.71 -0.43
C GLY A 44 8.44 4.60 -1.27
N MET A 45 7.22 4.83 -0.81
CA MET A 45 6.28 5.76 -1.44
C MET A 45 6.77 7.20 -1.33
N LEU A 46 7.21 7.63 -0.16
CA LEU A 46 7.75 8.98 0.07
C LEU A 46 9.00 9.22 -0.78
N SER A 47 9.94 8.28 -0.83
CA SER A 47 11.12 8.35 -1.71
C SER A 47 10.74 8.49 -3.18
N SER A 48 9.71 7.77 -3.64
CA SER A 48 9.23 7.87 -5.02
C SER A 48 8.68 9.27 -5.32
N ILE A 49 7.89 9.84 -4.39
CA ILE A 49 7.36 11.21 -4.56
C ILE A 49 8.48 12.23 -4.64
N ILE A 50 9.49 12.12 -3.79
CA ILE A 50 10.65 13.03 -3.78
C ILE A 50 11.43 12.94 -5.10
N SER A 51 11.61 11.75 -5.66
CA SER A 51 12.36 11.54 -6.91
C SER A 51 11.67 12.16 -8.14
N PHE A 52 10.34 12.31 -8.12
CA PHE A 52 9.58 12.97 -9.20
C PHE A 52 9.39 14.47 -8.97
N THR A 53 9.98 15.05 -7.92
CA THR A 53 9.68 16.40 -7.48
C THR A 53 10.84 17.34 -7.81
N THR A 54 10.56 18.47 -8.47
CA THR A 54 11.50 19.58 -8.57
C THR A 54 11.46 20.42 -7.29
N PRO A 55 12.57 21.08 -6.89
CA PRO A 55 12.62 21.90 -5.66
C PRO A 55 11.51 22.95 -5.58
N ILE A 56 11.09 23.50 -6.72
CA ILE A 56 10.05 24.54 -6.81
C ILE A 56 8.64 23.99 -6.48
N ARG A 57 8.37 22.71 -6.74
CA ARG A 57 7.06 22.08 -6.56
C ARG A 57 7.00 21.12 -5.36
N ALA A 58 8.11 20.98 -4.63
CA ALA A 58 8.21 20.04 -3.52
C ALA A 58 7.12 20.27 -2.44
N GLY A 59 6.92 21.52 -2.02
CA GLY A 59 5.94 21.85 -1.01
C GLY A 59 4.50 21.51 -1.43
N MET A 60 4.14 21.80 -2.68
CA MET A 60 2.81 21.51 -3.21
C MET A 60 2.55 19.99 -3.27
N LEU A 61 3.49 19.22 -3.80
CA LEU A 61 3.36 17.76 -3.92
C LEU A 61 3.31 17.07 -2.56
N MET A 62 4.13 17.53 -1.59
CA MET A 62 4.08 17.04 -0.21
C MET A 62 2.75 17.39 0.47
N GLY A 63 2.20 18.57 0.22
CA GLY A 63 0.88 18.98 0.71
C GLY A 63 -0.23 18.08 0.16
N VAL A 64 -0.27 17.88 -1.15
CA VAL A 64 -1.24 17.00 -1.81
C VAL A 64 -1.13 15.57 -1.31
N TRP A 65 0.11 15.05 -1.17
CA TRP A 65 0.33 13.72 -0.60
C TRP A 65 -0.16 13.62 0.85
N GLY A 66 0.11 14.63 1.67
CA GLY A 66 -0.35 14.67 3.06
C GLY A 66 -1.86 14.65 3.18
N VAL A 67 -2.56 15.46 2.38
CA VAL A 67 -4.03 15.48 2.34
C VAL A 67 -4.57 14.13 1.86
N ALA A 68 -4.04 13.57 0.78
CA ALA A 68 -4.47 12.28 0.25
C ALA A 68 -4.28 11.16 1.29
N ASN A 69 -3.17 11.18 2.02
CA ASN A 69 -2.87 10.22 3.07
C ASN A 69 -3.85 10.34 4.25
N MET A 70 -4.13 11.57 4.72
CA MET A 70 -5.11 11.82 5.79
C MET A 70 -6.53 11.40 5.40
N VAL A 71 -6.97 11.75 4.20
CA VAL A 71 -8.29 11.35 3.69
C VAL A 71 -8.36 9.83 3.56
N GLY A 72 -7.31 9.20 3.03
CA GLY A 72 -7.21 7.73 2.92
C GLY A 72 -7.32 7.05 4.29
N HIS A 73 -6.62 7.53 5.31
CA HIS A 73 -6.73 7.02 6.68
C HIS A 73 -8.12 7.23 7.28
N ALA A 74 -8.71 8.40 7.11
CA ALA A 74 -10.04 8.70 7.65
C ALA A 74 -11.11 7.77 7.03
N VAL A 75 -11.12 7.67 5.70
CA VAL A 75 -12.06 6.80 4.98
C VAL A 75 -11.80 5.33 5.30
N GLY A 76 -10.52 4.90 5.32
CA GLY A 76 -10.15 3.53 5.65
C GLY A 76 -10.60 3.12 7.06
N ASN A 77 -10.38 3.96 8.06
CA ASN A 77 -10.81 3.71 9.44
C ASN A 77 -12.33 3.64 9.56
N LEU A 78 -13.05 4.54 8.88
CA LEU A 78 -14.51 4.54 8.88
C LEU A 78 -15.07 3.26 8.23
N LEU A 79 -14.60 2.93 7.04
CA LEU A 79 -15.04 1.73 6.32
C LEU A 79 -14.66 0.45 7.07
N GLY A 80 -13.47 0.39 7.66
CA GLY A 80 -13.02 -0.74 8.47
C GLY A 80 -13.89 -0.93 9.71
N GLY A 81 -14.22 0.15 10.41
CA GLY A 81 -15.11 0.11 11.57
C GLY A 81 -16.51 -0.38 11.19
N VAL A 82 -17.11 0.21 10.15
CA VAL A 82 -18.44 -0.20 9.65
C VAL A 82 -18.45 -1.67 9.22
N LEU A 83 -17.41 -2.14 8.55
CA LEU A 83 -17.31 -3.53 8.14
C LEU A 83 -17.27 -4.48 9.35
N VAL A 84 -16.39 -4.20 10.32
CA VAL A 84 -16.25 -5.03 11.54
C VAL A 84 -17.56 -5.07 12.32
N ASP A 85 -18.20 -3.92 12.54
CA ASP A 85 -19.45 -3.83 13.27
C ASP A 85 -20.58 -4.56 12.54
N SER A 86 -20.69 -4.41 11.23
CA SER A 86 -21.70 -5.09 10.41
C SER A 86 -21.55 -6.60 10.47
N VAL A 87 -20.33 -7.12 10.25
CA VAL A 87 -20.07 -8.56 10.31
C VAL A 87 -20.30 -9.10 11.72
N ARG A 88 -19.90 -8.35 12.76
CA ARG A 88 -20.10 -8.73 14.15
C ARG A 88 -21.59 -8.79 14.53
N LEU A 89 -22.37 -7.83 14.06
CA LEU A 89 -23.83 -7.83 14.28
C LEU A 89 -24.52 -8.99 13.58
N MET A 90 -24.10 -9.35 12.38
CA MET A 90 -24.70 -10.44 11.61
C MET A 90 -24.30 -11.83 12.10
N THR A 91 -23.06 -12.00 12.55
CA THR A 91 -22.50 -13.32 12.87
C THR A 91 -22.36 -13.57 14.37
N GLY A 92 -22.41 -12.54 15.20
CA GLY A 92 -22.14 -12.62 16.64
C GLY A 92 -20.68 -13.00 16.96
N ASN A 93 -19.81 -13.11 15.95
CA ASN A 93 -18.46 -13.65 16.10
C ASN A 93 -17.39 -12.60 15.76
N ALA A 94 -16.68 -12.13 16.79
CA ALA A 94 -15.62 -11.14 16.64
C ALA A 94 -14.46 -11.65 15.75
N LEU A 95 -14.13 -12.94 15.81
CA LEU A 95 -13.06 -13.52 15.00
C LEU A 95 -13.35 -13.40 13.50
N LEU A 96 -14.58 -13.73 13.09
CA LEU A 96 -15.02 -13.58 11.71
C LEU A 96 -15.00 -12.11 11.25
N ALA A 97 -15.39 -11.19 12.13
CA ALA A 97 -15.39 -9.77 11.83
C ALA A 97 -13.97 -9.23 11.54
N TYR A 98 -13.00 -9.56 12.38
CA TYR A 98 -11.61 -9.14 12.15
C TYR A 98 -10.95 -9.89 10.98
N SER A 99 -11.26 -11.17 10.79
CA SER A 99 -10.76 -11.93 9.64
C SER A 99 -11.26 -11.35 8.32
N SER A 100 -12.51 -10.91 8.24
CA SER A 100 -13.05 -10.25 7.05
C SER A 100 -12.38 -8.90 6.76
N LEU A 101 -12.03 -8.14 7.81
CA LEU A 101 -11.27 -6.91 7.67
C LEU A 101 -9.88 -7.17 7.08
N PHE A 102 -9.13 -8.11 7.64
CA PHE A 102 -7.80 -8.46 7.14
C PHE A 102 -7.84 -9.03 5.72
N ALA A 103 -8.87 -9.80 5.39
CA ALA A 103 -9.08 -10.29 4.03
C ALA A 103 -9.32 -9.14 3.04
N MET A 104 -10.16 -8.17 3.40
CA MET A 104 -10.42 -6.98 2.59
C MET A 104 -9.14 -6.16 2.39
N GLU A 105 -8.35 -5.94 3.44
CA GLU A 105 -7.07 -5.23 3.34
C GLU A 105 -6.07 -5.96 2.43
N ALA A 106 -5.97 -7.29 2.56
CA ALA A 106 -5.10 -8.08 1.68
C ALA A 106 -5.50 -7.96 0.20
N VAL A 107 -6.80 -7.96 -0.10
CA VAL A 107 -7.33 -7.76 -1.46
C VAL A 107 -7.00 -6.35 -1.96
N MET A 108 -7.21 -5.31 -1.16
CA MET A 108 -6.88 -3.93 -1.52
C MET A 108 -5.39 -3.73 -1.78
N LEU A 109 -4.53 -4.34 -0.96
CA LEU A 109 -3.08 -4.33 -1.18
C LEU A 109 -2.69 -5.10 -2.45
N GLY A 110 -3.37 -6.19 -2.76
CA GLY A 110 -3.19 -6.92 -4.02
C GLY A 110 -3.52 -6.06 -5.23
N ILE A 111 -4.64 -5.33 -5.19
CA ILE A 111 -5.04 -4.37 -6.23
C ILE A 111 -3.98 -3.27 -6.36
N ALA A 112 -3.54 -2.69 -5.24
CA ALA A 112 -2.50 -1.66 -5.22
C ALA A 112 -1.17 -2.15 -5.81
N LEU A 113 -0.80 -3.41 -5.54
CA LEU A 113 0.38 -4.04 -6.12
C LEU A 113 0.26 -4.17 -7.65
N VAL A 114 -0.88 -4.63 -8.15
CA VAL A 114 -1.14 -4.75 -9.60
C VAL A 114 -1.10 -3.38 -10.26
N LEU A 115 -1.76 -2.38 -9.69
CA LEU A 115 -1.73 -1.01 -10.22
C LEU A 115 -0.30 -0.43 -10.20
N SER A 116 0.46 -0.65 -9.13
CA SER A 116 1.86 -0.23 -9.03
C SER A 116 2.74 -0.87 -10.12
N THR A 117 2.49 -2.11 -10.52
CA THR A 117 3.24 -2.75 -11.62
C THR A 117 2.89 -2.14 -12.96
N ARG A 118 1.62 -1.81 -13.18
CA ARG A 118 1.16 -1.17 -14.43
C ARG A 118 1.75 0.23 -14.61
N LEU A 119 1.72 1.05 -13.56
CA LEU A 119 2.29 2.40 -13.58
C LEU A 119 3.81 2.40 -13.85
N ASN A 120 4.55 1.44 -13.28
CA ASN A 120 5.99 1.36 -13.48
C ASN A 120 6.37 0.98 -14.93
N LEU A 121 5.58 0.13 -15.58
CA LEU A 121 5.78 -0.23 -16.98
C LEU A 121 5.55 1.00 -17.90
N SER A 122 4.53 1.80 -17.63
CA SER A 122 4.23 3.00 -18.40
C SER A 122 5.30 4.08 -18.23
N ALA A 123 5.81 4.28 -17.02
CA ALA A 123 6.89 5.24 -16.76
C ALA A 123 8.22 4.83 -17.43
N THR A 124 8.53 3.54 -17.45
CA THR A 124 9.73 3.02 -18.12
C THR A 124 9.62 3.19 -19.65
N ALA A 125 8.46 2.92 -20.23
CA ALA A 125 8.24 3.10 -21.66
C ALA A 125 8.39 4.56 -22.09
N ALA A 126 7.79 5.50 -21.35
CA ALA A 126 7.91 6.93 -21.62
C ALA A 126 9.37 7.45 -21.54
N HIS A 127 10.12 6.94 -20.57
CA HIS A 127 11.53 7.34 -20.41
C HIS A 127 12.44 6.79 -21.52
N THR A 128 12.12 5.62 -22.04
CA THR A 128 12.85 5.04 -23.18
C THR A 128 12.60 5.83 -24.46
N GLU A 129 11.35 6.21 -24.72
CA GLU A 129 10.96 7.01 -25.87
C GLU A 129 11.62 8.40 -25.87
N GLU A 130 11.64 9.08 -24.71
CA GLU A 130 12.30 10.36 -24.55
C GLU A 130 13.82 10.28 -24.79
N THR A 131 14.45 9.20 -24.33
CA THR A 131 15.90 8.98 -24.50
C THR A 131 16.24 8.69 -25.97
N GLU A 132 15.42 7.95 -26.69
CA GLU A 132 15.57 7.69 -28.12
C GLU A 132 15.42 8.96 -28.95
N VAL A 133 14.43 9.80 -28.64
CA VAL A 133 14.21 11.08 -29.32
C VAL A 133 15.41 12.03 -29.11
N LEU A 134 15.91 12.13 -27.88
CA LEU A 134 17.08 12.96 -27.57
C LEU A 134 18.35 12.45 -28.27
N ALA A 135 18.55 11.13 -28.36
CA ALA A 135 19.66 10.53 -29.07
C ALA A 135 19.57 10.76 -30.59
N ALA A 136 18.37 10.71 -31.17
CA ALA A 136 18.14 10.99 -32.58
C ALA A 136 18.41 12.46 -32.95
N VAL A 137 17.99 13.38 -32.08
CA VAL A 137 18.28 14.82 -32.26
C VAL A 137 19.79 15.12 -32.18
N ALA A 138 20.50 14.53 -31.19
CA ALA A 138 21.94 14.70 -31.03
C ALA A 138 22.75 14.07 -32.15
N ALA A 139 22.24 13.11 -32.90
CA ALA A 139 22.90 12.51 -34.06
C ALA A 139 22.67 13.28 -35.39
N ALA A 140 21.72 14.22 -35.39
CA ALA A 140 21.37 15.02 -36.56
C ALA A 140 22.13 16.36 -36.65
N ASP A 141 22.78 16.77 -35.55
CA ASP A 141 23.70 17.93 -35.46
C ASP A 141 25.15 17.48 -35.67
#